data_7fc6012717bc7217d391ea944ad678d6
#
_entry.id   7fc6012717bc7217d391ea944ad678d6
#
_cell.length_a   1.000
_cell.length_b   1.000
_cell.length_c   1.000
_cell.angle_alpha   90.00
_cell.angle_beta   90.00
_cell.angle_gamma   90.00
#
_symmetry.space_group_name_H-M   'P 1'
#
loop_
_entity.id
_entity.type
_entity.pdbx_description
1 polymer ?
#
loop_
_entity_poly.entity_id
_entity_poly.type
_entity_poly.pdbx_seq_one_letter_code
_entity_poly.pdbx_strand_id
1 'polypeptide(L)'
;MKLIGKGSFTKCYLLPCGSRVQLISRDPVKEAMAWDWFPESELFPKVDYVDLGVYEMDYFEPVRSIKQNLIAGHWQLYKELRDLFLNNNPGINCFNPNDLYHLWYKVFEEQAERYAPGSFMFESYQDIMMALDACANYGSDVVFEISPRNIRIKEGKLILLDCFFMHSAFMEGKK
;
A
#
# COMPACT_ATOMS: atom_id res chain seq x y z
N MET A 1 18.45 -17.00 -4.93
CA MET A 1 17.16 -16.32 -4.73
C MET A 1 16.07 -17.07 -5.48
N LYS A 2 14.87 -17.20 -4.89
CA LYS A 2 13.73 -17.89 -5.50
C LYS A 2 12.64 -16.86 -5.81
N LEU A 3 12.17 -16.78 -7.07
CA LEU A 3 11.02 -15.94 -7.44
C LEU A 3 9.78 -16.48 -6.72
N ILE A 4 9.12 -15.65 -5.92
CA ILE A 4 7.91 -15.99 -5.14
C ILE A 4 6.69 -15.15 -5.52
N GLY A 5 6.89 -14.05 -6.25
CA GLY A 5 5.81 -13.19 -6.71
C GLY A 5 6.19 -12.37 -7.92
N LYS A 6 5.19 -12.09 -8.77
CA LYS A 6 5.33 -11.19 -9.92
C LYS A 6 4.04 -10.39 -10.06
N GLY A 7 4.15 -9.09 -9.88
CA GLY A 7 3.09 -8.10 -10.14
C GLY A 7 3.32 -7.37 -11.47
N SER A 8 2.53 -6.33 -11.70
CA SER A 8 2.65 -5.48 -12.90
C SER A 8 3.96 -4.69 -12.93
N PHE A 9 4.44 -4.28 -11.76
CA PHE A 9 5.62 -3.41 -11.61
C PHE A 9 6.79 -4.07 -10.91
N THR A 10 6.50 -5.11 -10.10
CA THR A 10 7.44 -5.64 -9.12
C THR A 10 7.61 -7.14 -9.29
N LYS A 11 8.85 -7.59 -9.27
CA LYS A 11 9.21 -9.01 -9.06
C LYS A 11 9.74 -9.17 -7.64
N CYS A 12 9.26 -10.20 -6.93
CA CYS A 12 9.61 -10.46 -5.54
C CYS A 12 10.39 -11.79 -5.45
N TYR A 13 11.58 -11.74 -4.89
CA TYR A 13 12.47 -12.89 -4.72
C TYR A 13 12.73 -13.14 -3.24
N LEU A 14 12.51 -14.38 -2.80
CA LEU A 14 12.91 -14.80 -1.46
C LEU A 14 14.43 -14.92 -1.38
N LEU A 15 15.02 -14.26 -0.39
CA LEU A 15 16.45 -14.32 -0.11
C LEU A 15 16.83 -15.66 0.56
N PRO A 16 18.11 -16.07 0.51
CA PRO A 16 18.57 -17.34 1.10
C PRO A 16 18.30 -17.46 2.61
N CYS A 17 18.22 -16.36 3.35
CA CYS A 17 17.89 -16.34 4.77
C CYS A 17 16.44 -16.77 5.07
N GLY A 18 15.55 -16.76 4.06
CA GLY A 18 14.15 -17.14 4.20
C GLY A 18 13.25 -16.13 4.93
N SER A 19 13.82 -15.09 5.53
CA SER A 19 13.10 -14.08 6.32
C SER A 19 12.97 -12.72 5.64
N ARG A 20 13.65 -12.53 4.52
CA ARG A 20 13.62 -11.29 3.74
C ARG A 20 13.35 -11.57 2.27
N VAL A 21 12.84 -10.56 1.59
CA VAL A 21 12.63 -10.57 0.14
C VAL A 21 13.34 -9.39 -0.51
N GLN A 22 13.81 -9.63 -1.73
CA GLN A 22 14.27 -8.59 -2.63
C GLN A 22 13.19 -8.27 -3.65
N LEU A 23 12.90 -7.00 -3.81
CA LEU A 23 11.97 -6.46 -4.78
C LEU A 23 12.75 -5.82 -5.92
N ILE A 24 12.44 -6.20 -7.15
CA ILE A 24 12.88 -5.47 -8.34
C ILE A 24 11.65 -4.74 -8.86
N SER A 25 11.59 -3.42 -8.68
CA SER A 25 10.39 -2.63 -8.94
C SER A 25 10.70 -1.41 -9.81
N ARG A 26 9.74 -1.06 -10.66
CA ARG A 26 9.71 0.20 -11.42
C ARG A 26 8.72 1.20 -10.83
N ASP A 27 8.00 0.81 -9.77
CA ASP A 27 7.05 1.67 -9.12
C ASP A 27 7.78 2.65 -8.20
N PRO A 28 7.67 3.98 -8.44
CA PRO A 28 8.31 4.98 -7.60
C PRO A 28 7.80 4.99 -6.16
N VAL A 29 6.63 4.41 -5.89
CA VAL A 29 6.12 4.25 -4.52
C VAL A 29 7.06 3.42 -3.66
N LYS A 30 7.75 2.41 -4.23
CA LYS A 30 8.76 1.64 -3.49
C LYS A 30 9.97 2.48 -3.11
N GLU A 31 10.33 3.44 -3.96
CA GLU A 31 11.38 4.41 -3.67
C GLU A 31 10.96 5.33 -2.52
N ALA A 32 9.73 5.89 -2.53
CA ALA A 32 9.21 6.69 -1.42
C ALA A 32 9.25 5.95 -0.08
N MET A 33 8.88 4.66 -0.07
CA MET A 33 8.97 3.82 1.13
C MET A 33 10.43 3.65 1.59
N ALA A 34 11.36 3.43 0.67
CA ALA A 34 12.76 3.18 0.97
C ALA A 34 13.53 4.45 1.39
N TRP A 35 13.01 5.64 1.07
CA TRP A 35 13.55 6.93 1.49
C TRP A 35 12.89 7.47 2.78
N ASP A 36 12.17 6.60 3.50
CA ASP A 36 11.45 6.93 4.75
C ASP A 36 10.45 8.10 4.59
N TRP A 37 9.86 8.27 3.38
CA TRP A 37 8.81 9.27 3.16
C TRP A 37 7.44 8.81 3.65
N PHE A 38 7.26 7.50 3.80
CA PHE A 38 6.06 6.97 4.44
C PHE A 38 6.12 7.19 5.94
N PRO A 39 4.97 7.32 6.62
CA PRO A 39 4.94 7.45 8.08
C PRO A 39 5.54 6.22 8.76
N GLU A 40 6.18 6.42 9.90
CA GLU A 40 6.59 5.33 10.79
C GLU A 40 5.34 4.72 11.43
N SER A 41 4.79 3.70 10.80
CA SER A 41 3.52 3.09 11.17
C SER A 41 3.58 1.58 11.00
N GLU A 42 2.88 0.86 11.88
CA GLU A 42 2.72 -0.61 11.76
C GLU A 42 1.92 -1.03 10.51
N LEU A 43 1.22 -0.10 9.86
CA LEU A 43 0.45 -0.37 8.64
C LEU A 43 1.32 -0.56 7.40
N PHE A 44 2.55 -0.05 7.40
CA PHE A 44 3.43 -0.13 6.25
C PHE A 44 4.69 -0.95 6.56
N PRO A 45 5.16 -1.79 5.61
CA PRO A 45 6.42 -2.47 5.80
C PRO A 45 7.58 -1.48 5.70
N LYS A 46 8.62 -1.69 6.49
CA LYS A 46 9.88 -1.01 6.25
C LYS A 46 10.53 -1.57 4.98
N VAL A 47 10.92 -0.68 4.08
CA VAL A 47 11.59 -1.01 2.82
C VAL A 47 12.99 -0.39 2.85
N ASP A 48 14.00 -1.20 2.58
CA ASP A 48 15.39 -0.75 2.54
C ASP A 48 15.81 -0.57 1.07
N TYR A 49 16.48 0.55 0.76
CA TYR A 49 17.09 0.79 -0.53
C TYR A 49 18.35 -0.06 -0.69
N VAL A 50 18.50 -0.76 -1.80
CA VAL A 50 19.69 -1.56 -2.13
C VAL A 50 20.42 -0.99 -3.34
N ASP A 51 19.68 -0.75 -4.43
CA ASP A 51 20.19 -0.19 -5.68
C ASP A 51 19.00 0.41 -6.46
N LEU A 52 19.27 1.06 -7.57
CA LEU A 52 18.24 1.65 -8.44
C LEU A 52 17.21 0.59 -8.87
N GLY A 53 15.98 0.77 -8.42
CA GLY A 53 14.89 -0.17 -8.67
C GLY A 53 15.00 -1.51 -7.93
N VAL A 54 15.92 -1.61 -6.95
CA VAL A 54 16.13 -2.81 -6.13
C VAL A 54 15.97 -2.46 -4.65
N TYR A 55 15.08 -3.13 -3.98
CA TYR A 55 14.72 -2.89 -2.59
C TYR A 55 14.68 -4.19 -1.81
N GLU A 56 14.77 -4.12 -0.50
CA GLU A 56 14.58 -5.26 0.40
C GLU A 56 13.58 -4.93 1.51
N MET A 57 12.85 -5.95 1.95
CA MET A 57 11.96 -5.84 3.10
C MET A 57 11.82 -7.21 3.78
N ASP A 58 11.17 -7.24 4.95
CA ASP A 58 10.78 -8.49 5.60
C ASP A 58 9.89 -9.33 4.68
N TYR A 59 10.04 -10.65 4.76
CA TYR A 59 9.11 -11.58 4.11
C TYR A 59 7.86 -11.74 4.97
N PHE A 60 6.72 -11.51 4.37
CA PHE A 60 5.41 -11.77 4.98
C PHE A 60 4.72 -12.91 4.24
N GLU A 61 4.29 -13.93 4.98
CA GLU A 61 3.57 -15.04 4.37
C GLU A 61 2.21 -14.61 3.80
N PRO A 62 1.80 -15.18 2.64
CA PRO A 62 0.47 -14.95 2.10
C PRO A 62 -0.63 -15.39 3.07
N VAL A 63 -1.66 -14.56 3.22
CA VAL A 63 -2.76 -14.83 4.16
C VAL A 63 -3.83 -15.69 3.49
N ARG A 64 -4.23 -16.78 4.14
CA ARG A 64 -5.30 -17.66 3.67
C ARG A 64 -6.69 -17.21 4.14
N SER A 65 -6.79 -16.62 5.33
CA SER A 65 -8.05 -16.14 5.91
C SER A 65 -7.83 -14.81 6.63
N ILE A 66 -8.28 -13.71 6.03
CA ILE A 66 -8.04 -12.36 6.55
C ILE A 66 -8.79 -12.16 7.86
N LYS A 67 -10.10 -12.44 7.88
CA LYS A 67 -10.96 -12.21 9.06
C LYS A 67 -10.48 -12.95 10.32
N GLN A 68 -10.02 -14.19 10.16
CA GLN A 68 -9.62 -15.02 11.30
C GLN A 68 -8.25 -14.64 11.89
N ASN A 69 -7.43 -13.96 11.12
CA ASN A 69 -6.07 -13.62 11.49
C ASN A 69 -5.87 -12.17 11.89
N LEU A 70 -6.87 -11.30 11.71
CA LEU A 70 -6.83 -9.90 12.15
C LEU A 70 -7.51 -9.73 13.51
N ILE A 71 -6.89 -8.94 14.39
CA ILE A 71 -7.55 -8.42 15.59
C ILE A 71 -8.65 -7.42 15.21
N ALA A 72 -9.61 -7.19 16.12
CA ALA A 72 -10.86 -6.51 15.82
C ALA A 72 -10.69 -5.13 15.13
N GLY A 73 -9.79 -4.27 15.63
CA GLY A 73 -9.56 -2.95 15.06
C GLY A 73 -8.99 -3.01 13.63
N HIS A 74 -8.01 -3.89 13.39
CA HIS A 74 -7.42 -4.07 12.05
C HIS A 74 -8.39 -4.76 11.07
N TRP A 75 -9.27 -5.63 11.57
CA TRP A 75 -10.35 -6.17 10.75
C TRP A 75 -11.35 -5.09 10.34
N GLN A 76 -11.71 -4.20 11.27
CA GLN A 76 -12.58 -3.06 10.97
C GLN A 76 -11.93 -2.15 9.94
N LEU A 77 -10.67 -1.76 10.13
CA LEU A 77 -9.91 -0.93 9.18
C LEU A 77 -9.88 -1.57 7.78
N TYR A 78 -9.54 -2.87 7.69
CA TYR A 78 -9.51 -3.58 6.41
C TYR A 78 -10.86 -3.54 5.68
N LYS A 79 -11.97 -3.78 6.42
CA LYS A 79 -13.31 -3.73 5.82
C LYS A 79 -13.64 -2.34 5.29
N GLU A 80 -13.37 -1.32 6.09
CA GLU A 80 -13.66 0.07 5.69
C GLU A 80 -12.83 0.50 4.49
N LEU A 81 -11.53 0.23 4.48
CA LEU A 81 -10.66 0.52 3.33
C LEU A 81 -11.17 -0.19 2.07
N ARG A 82 -11.63 -1.43 2.21
CA ARG A 82 -12.19 -2.19 1.09
C ARG A 82 -13.51 -1.60 0.60
N ASP A 83 -14.39 -1.19 1.51
CA ASP A 83 -15.66 -0.55 1.16
C ASP A 83 -15.41 0.82 0.51
N LEU A 84 -14.47 1.62 1.03
CA LEU A 84 -14.06 2.88 0.41
C LEU A 84 -13.53 2.67 -1.00
N PHE A 85 -12.67 1.66 -1.20
CA PHE A 85 -12.16 1.32 -2.52
C PHE A 85 -13.27 0.91 -3.49
N LEU A 86 -14.18 0.04 -3.09
CA LEU A 86 -15.26 -0.45 -3.94
C LEU A 86 -16.25 0.66 -4.32
N ASN A 87 -16.53 1.59 -3.40
CA ASN A 87 -17.51 2.65 -3.60
C ASN A 87 -16.95 3.88 -4.32
N ASN A 88 -15.64 4.14 -4.23
CA ASN A 88 -15.01 5.35 -4.76
C ASN A 88 -14.05 5.08 -5.91
N ASN A 89 -13.78 3.81 -6.25
CA ASN A 89 -12.91 3.50 -7.39
C ASN A 89 -13.64 3.85 -8.69
N PRO A 90 -13.19 4.87 -9.42
CA PRO A 90 -13.89 5.33 -10.61
C PRO A 90 -13.74 4.42 -11.83
N GLY A 91 -13.07 3.26 -11.68
CA GLY A 91 -12.78 2.33 -12.77
C GLY A 91 -11.69 2.85 -13.73
N ILE A 92 -10.87 1.97 -14.24
CA ILE A 92 -9.68 2.29 -15.07
C ILE A 92 -10.02 3.11 -16.33
N ASN A 93 -11.26 3.08 -16.80
CA ASN A 93 -11.66 3.72 -18.06
C ASN A 93 -12.32 5.10 -17.92
N CYS A 94 -12.57 5.58 -16.69
CA CYS A 94 -13.32 6.83 -16.43
C CYS A 94 -12.44 7.95 -15.86
N PHE A 95 -11.12 7.79 -15.89
CA PHE A 95 -10.22 8.65 -15.16
C PHE A 95 -9.80 9.91 -15.91
N ASN A 96 -9.92 11.05 -15.21
CA ASN A 96 -8.89 12.08 -15.30
C ASN A 96 -7.79 11.72 -14.30
N PRO A 97 -6.65 11.13 -14.71
CA PRO A 97 -5.62 10.66 -13.78
C PRO A 97 -5.03 11.79 -12.93
N ASN A 98 -5.21 13.03 -13.34
CA ASN A 98 -4.65 14.20 -12.65
C ASN A 98 -5.37 14.56 -11.34
N ASP A 99 -6.50 13.92 -11.02
CA ASP A 99 -7.28 14.24 -9.80
C ASP A 99 -7.37 13.10 -8.80
N LEU A 100 -6.64 11.99 -9.01
CA LEU A 100 -6.74 10.80 -8.16
C LEU A 100 -6.25 11.05 -6.75
N TYR A 101 -5.16 11.79 -6.59
CA TYR A 101 -4.66 12.18 -5.28
C TYR A 101 -5.73 12.91 -4.47
N HIS A 102 -6.34 13.96 -5.02
CA HIS A 102 -7.38 14.73 -4.33
C HIS A 102 -8.63 13.91 -4.02
N LEU A 103 -9.01 13.01 -4.93
CA LEU A 103 -10.11 12.08 -4.69
C LEU A 103 -9.85 11.22 -3.43
N TRP A 104 -8.71 10.54 -3.39
CA TRP A 104 -8.40 9.64 -2.28
C TRP A 104 -8.12 10.38 -0.98
N TYR A 105 -7.45 11.53 -1.06
CA TYR A 105 -7.21 12.38 0.11
C TYR A 105 -8.53 12.77 0.78
N LYS A 106 -9.49 13.29 0.01
CA LYS A 106 -10.81 13.66 0.50
C LYS A 106 -11.57 12.46 1.09
N VAL A 107 -11.54 11.32 0.42
CA VAL A 107 -12.20 10.08 0.90
C VAL A 107 -11.65 9.65 2.26
N PHE A 108 -10.33 9.68 2.44
CA PHE A 108 -9.71 9.31 3.72
C PHE A 108 -9.92 10.36 4.80
N GLU A 109 -9.87 11.64 4.46
CA GLU A 109 -10.14 12.75 5.37
C GLU A 109 -11.57 12.67 5.93
N GLU A 110 -12.59 12.57 5.07
CA GLU A 110 -13.99 12.42 5.46
C GLU A 110 -14.22 11.16 6.32
N GLN A 111 -13.46 10.11 6.10
CA GLN A 111 -13.55 8.90 6.92
C GLN A 111 -12.86 9.07 8.26
N ALA A 112 -11.69 9.73 8.31
CA ALA A 112 -10.97 10.02 9.55
C ALA A 112 -11.81 10.88 10.51
N GLU A 113 -12.53 11.88 9.99
CA GLU A 113 -13.38 12.79 10.78
C GLU A 113 -14.51 12.07 11.55
N ARG A 114 -14.83 10.82 11.22
CA ARG A 114 -15.84 9.99 11.92
C ARG A 114 -15.30 9.42 13.23
N TYR A 115 -14.01 9.51 13.48
CA TYR A 115 -13.34 8.93 14.63
C TYR A 115 -12.76 9.99 15.56
N ALA A 116 -12.75 9.67 16.85
CA ALA A 116 -12.12 10.55 17.83
C ALA A 116 -10.61 10.65 17.59
N PRO A 117 -10.03 11.86 17.64
CA PRO A 117 -8.57 12.03 17.59
C PRO A 117 -7.86 11.13 18.63
N GLY A 118 -6.75 10.52 18.24
CA GLY A 118 -6.01 9.57 19.07
C GLY A 118 -6.58 8.16 19.13
N SER A 119 -7.73 7.89 18.49
CA SER A 119 -8.21 6.52 18.32
C SER A 119 -7.40 5.77 17.26
N PHE A 120 -7.32 4.44 17.37
CA PHE A 120 -6.64 3.60 16.37
C PHE A 120 -7.12 3.88 14.94
N MET A 121 -8.41 4.04 14.72
CA MET A 121 -8.96 4.28 13.39
C MET A 121 -8.56 5.67 12.87
N PHE A 122 -8.65 6.71 13.71
CA PHE A 122 -8.22 8.06 13.32
C PHE A 122 -6.73 8.07 12.92
N GLU A 123 -5.85 7.55 13.79
CA GLU A 123 -4.41 7.50 13.52
C GLU A 123 -4.09 6.69 12.27
N SER A 124 -4.80 5.57 12.05
CA SER A 124 -4.63 4.75 10.84
C SER A 124 -4.95 5.53 9.56
N TYR A 125 -6.01 6.35 9.56
CA TYR A 125 -6.33 7.19 8.40
C TYR A 125 -5.35 8.34 8.22
N GLN A 126 -4.82 8.92 9.31
CA GLN A 126 -3.74 9.91 9.23
C GLN A 126 -2.49 9.30 8.57
N ASP A 127 -2.08 8.11 8.99
CA ASP A 127 -0.95 7.39 8.39
C ASP A 127 -1.17 7.11 6.90
N ILE A 128 -2.39 6.70 6.52
CA ILE A 128 -2.75 6.45 5.12
C ILE A 128 -2.69 7.74 4.28
N MET A 129 -3.16 8.87 4.81
CA MET A 129 -3.06 10.17 4.13
C MET A 129 -1.61 10.63 4.00
N MET A 130 -0.77 10.46 5.04
CA MET A 130 0.67 10.75 4.95
C MET A 130 1.38 9.90 3.90
N ALA A 131 1.02 8.61 3.79
CA ALA A 131 1.55 7.74 2.75
C ALA A 131 1.09 8.17 1.34
N LEU A 132 -0.16 8.62 1.21
CA LEU A 132 -0.69 9.18 -0.03
C LEU A 132 0.06 10.46 -0.44
N ASP A 133 0.33 11.36 0.54
CA ASP A 133 1.13 12.58 0.33
C ASP A 133 2.55 12.25 -0.13
N ALA A 134 3.18 11.25 0.47
CA ALA A 134 4.49 10.78 0.04
C ALA A 134 4.49 10.32 -1.43
N CYS A 135 3.45 9.58 -1.85
CA CYS A 135 3.28 9.16 -3.25
C CYS A 135 3.09 10.35 -4.19
N ALA A 136 2.39 11.40 -3.75
CA ALA A 136 2.09 12.58 -4.56
C ALA A 136 3.34 13.40 -4.97
N ASN A 137 4.50 13.17 -4.35
CA ASN A 137 5.78 13.73 -4.81
C ASN A 137 6.17 13.25 -6.22
N TYR A 138 5.62 12.14 -6.69
CA TYR A 138 5.84 11.62 -8.05
C TYR A 138 4.73 12.00 -9.05
N GLY A 139 3.67 12.63 -8.59
CA GLY A 139 2.54 13.05 -9.41
C GLY A 139 1.20 12.91 -8.69
N SER A 140 0.15 13.50 -9.27
CA SER A 140 -1.20 13.45 -8.70
C SER A 140 -2.03 12.24 -9.15
N ASP A 141 -1.46 11.36 -9.95
CA ASP A 141 -2.08 10.15 -10.48
C ASP A 141 -1.92 8.91 -9.57
N VAL A 142 -1.89 9.14 -8.26
CA VAL A 142 -1.80 8.09 -7.23
C VAL A 142 -3.09 7.29 -7.17
N VAL A 143 -2.99 5.98 -7.38
CA VAL A 143 -4.11 5.05 -7.25
C VAL A 143 -4.03 4.36 -5.90
N PHE A 144 -5.17 4.28 -5.21
CA PHE A 144 -5.34 3.40 -4.07
C PHE A 144 -6.09 2.14 -4.51
N GLU A 145 -5.54 0.97 -4.16
CA GLU A 145 -6.17 -0.33 -4.39
C GLU A 145 -5.94 -1.24 -3.18
N ILE A 146 -7.01 -1.76 -2.62
CA ILE A 146 -6.92 -2.76 -1.56
C ILE A 146 -7.52 -4.09 -2.00
N SER A 147 -6.69 -5.12 -1.98
CA SER A 147 -7.08 -6.48 -2.31
C SER A 147 -6.36 -7.47 -1.39
N PRO A 148 -6.82 -8.73 -1.27
CA PRO A 148 -6.09 -9.75 -0.50
C PRO A 148 -4.64 -9.98 -0.95
N ARG A 149 -4.30 -9.60 -2.17
CA ARG A 149 -2.94 -9.72 -2.73
C ARG A 149 -2.01 -8.63 -2.22
N ASN A 150 -2.57 -7.44 -1.96
CA ASN A 150 -1.83 -6.22 -1.61
C ASN A 150 -1.67 -6.04 -0.11
N ILE A 151 -2.14 -6.99 0.70
CA ILE A 151 -2.04 -6.95 2.15
C ILE A 151 -1.32 -8.18 2.71
N ARG A 152 -0.81 -8.03 3.92
CA ARG A 152 -0.30 -9.12 4.76
C ARG A 152 -0.80 -8.95 6.18
N ILE A 153 -0.56 -9.96 7.00
CA ILE A 153 -0.89 -9.93 8.44
C ILE A 153 0.34 -10.38 9.21
N LYS A 154 0.75 -9.58 10.17
CA LYS A 154 1.81 -9.92 11.13
C LYS A 154 1.25 -9.73 12.54
N GLU A 155 1.25 -10.79 13.35
CA GLU A 155 0.79 -10.74 14.74
C GLU A 155 -0.62 -10.16 14.92
N GLY A 156 -1.52 -10.49 14.02
CA GLY A 156 -2.91 -9.99 14.03
C GLY A 156 -3.09 -8.58 13.48
N LYS A 157 -2.02 -7.91 13.03
CA LYS A 157 -2.04 -6.55 12.48
C LYS A 157 -2.05 -6.57 10.96
N LEU A 158 -2.82 -5.65 10.37
CA LEU A 158 -2.88 -5.42 8.93
C LEU A 158 -1.60 -4.71 8.45
N ILE A 159 -1.01 -5.21 7.37
CA ILE A 159 0.10 -4.58 6.67
C ILE A 159 -0.30 -4.31 5.22
N LEU A 160 -0.20 -3.07 4.80
CA LEU A 160 -0.48 -2.58 3.45
C LEU A 160 0.80 -2.64 2.62
N LEU A 161 0.96 -3.68 1.80
CA LEU A 161 2.20 -3.89 1.04
C LEU A 161 2.28 -3.08 -0.24
N ASP A 162 1.18 -3.03 -0.99
CA ASP A 162 1.15 -2.56 -2.38
C ASP A 162 -0.20 -1.91 -2.69
N CYS A 163 -0.68 -1.10 -1.74
CA CYS A 163 -1.99 -0.45 -1.83
C CYS A 163 -1.96 0.88 -2.57
N PHE A 164 -0.78 1.45 -2.78
CA PHE A 164 -0.58 2.66 -3.59
C PHE A 164 0.32 2.36 -4.78
N PHE A 165 0.01 2.95 -5.93
CA PHE A 165 0.87 2.92 -7.11
C PHE A 165 0.56 4.11 -8.02
N MET A 166 1.50 4.45 -8.91
CA MET A 166 1.30 5.52 -9.89
C MET A 166 0.62 4.96 -11.14
N HIS A 167 -0.49 5.58 -11.56
CA HIS A 167 -1.21 5.18 -12.78
C HIS A 167 -0.32 5.28 -14.04
N SER A 168 0.51 6.33 -14.12
CA SER A 168 1.48 6.51 -15.21
C SER A 168 2.45 5.31 -15.32
N ALA A 169 3.00 4.86 -14.20
CA ALA A 169 3.88 3.68 -14.17
C ALA A 169 3.15 2.41 -14.65
N PHE A 170 1.85 2.29 -14.35
CA PHE A 170 1.03 1.19 -14.84
C PHE A 170 0.84 1.20 -16.36
N MET A 171 0.65 2.36 -16.95
CA MET A 171 0.45 2.50 -18.39
C MET A 171 1.74 2.26 -19.18
N GLU A 172 2.91 2.65 -18.64
CA GLU A 172 4.21 2.37 -19.25
C GLU A 172 4.56 0.88 -19.27
N GLY A 173 4.17 0.14 -18.24
CA GLY A 173 4.40 -1.30 -18.14
C GLY A 173 3.56 -2.16 -19.11
N LYS A 174 2.56 -1.57 -19.79
CA LYS A 174 1.70 -2.24 -20.77
C LYS A 174 2.16 -2.08 -22.24
N LYS A 175 3.15 -1.25 -22.48
CA LYS A 175 3.80 -1.09 -23.78
C LYS A 175 4.95 -2.10 -23.91
#